data_c8a22180eeea9eb64da5abd13c6ad05e
#
_entry.id   c8a22180eeea9eb64da5abd13c6ad05e
#
_cell.length_a   1.000
_cell.length_b   1.000
_cell.length_c   1.000
_cell.angle_alpha   90.00
_cell.angle_beta   90.00
_cell.angle_gamma   90.00
#
_symmetry.space_group_name_H-M   'P 1'
#
loop_
_entity.id
_entity.type
_entity.pdbx_description
1 polymer ?
#
loop_
_entity_poly.entity_id
_entity_poly.type
_entity_poly.pdbx_seq_one_letter_code
_entity_poly.pdbx_strand_id
1 'polypeptide(L)'
;AMYDGMLQHTKQVTMDTEIAGGAYWHPKYDPLNPMTFEDAHSVPPVAIQTLVDEKKAFPVLVSQASIYPGGRIMPTIMKGIPPDQNIVNMPTDALFGHEDIAIPVLIGKGMASESKLEVGDAFTIRWLDADLTYDANEGTVVHIMDTENFKLDMGHIWIPLKKAQAMLAMDGEATYVTYEKGVPLVQGNGDWIPRDSNYLVQD
;
A
#
# COMPACT_ATOMS: atom_id res chain seq x y z
N ALA A 1 10.85 4.28 31.55
CA ALA A 1 10.54 2.84 31.47
C ALA A 1 9.19 2.58 30.79
N MET A 2 8.07 3.20 31.24
CA MET A 2 6.74 2.98 30.62
C MET A 2 6.65 3.61 29.22
N TYR A 3 7.16 4.81 29.06
CA TYR A 3 7.21 5.51 27.77
C TYR A 3 8.11 4.79 26.74
N ASP A 4 9.25 4.27 27.18
CA ASP A 4 10.15 3.51 26.31
C ASP A 4 9.54 2.19 25.82
N GLY A 5 8.80 1.50 26.69
CA GLY A 5 8.11 0.28 26.32
C GLY A 5 6.98 0.51 25.31
N MET A 6 6.25 1.61 25.44
CA MET A 6 5.19 2.00 24.52
C MET A 6 5.75 2.38 23.14
N LEU A 7 6.87 3.10 23.12
CA LEU A 7 7.57 3.46 21.88
C LEU A 7 8.13 2.23 21.15
N GLN A 8 8.71 1.29 21.88
CA GLN A 8 9.22 0.03 21.33
C GLN A 8 8.09 -0.84 20.78
N HIS A 9 6.95 -0.91 21.48
CA HIS A 9 5.78 -1.65 21.01
C HIS A 9 5.24 -1.06 19.72
N THR A 10 5.06 0.26 19.64
CA THR A 10 4.60 0.95 18.42
C THR A 10 5.55 0.71 17.23
N LYS A 11 6.86 0.78 17.46
CA LYS A 11 7.87 0.47 16.43
C LYS A 11 7.75 -0.97 15.95
N GLN A 12 7.61 -1.94 16.86
CA GLN A 12 7.48 -3.35 16.50
C GLN A 12 6.22 -3.61 15.67
N VAL A 13 5.08 -3.05 16.07
CA VAL A 13 3.82 -3.16 15.34
C VAL A 13 3.97 -2.59 13.93
N THR A 14 4.57 -1.41 13.77
CA THR A 14 4.82 -0.80 12.46
C THR A 14 5.72 -1.69 11.59
N MET A 15 6.80 -2.24 12.16
CA MET A 15 7.68 -3.15 11.43
C MET A 15 6.97 -4.42 10.96
N ASP A 16 6.12 -5.00 11.80
CA ASP A 16 5.43 -6.25 11.50
C ASP A 16 4.25 -6.07 10.53
N THR A 17 3.62 -4.90 10.52
CA THR A 17 2.43 -4.64 9.69
C THR A 17 2.71 -3.95 8.37
N GLU A 18 3.82 -3.21 8.23
CA GLU A 18 4.07 -2.41 7.03
C GLU A 18 5.49 -2.52 6.49
N ILE A 19 6.50 -2.59 7.36
CA ILE A 19 7.90 -2.35 6.98
C ILE A 19 8.68 -3.65 6.74
N ALA A 20 8.43 -4.69 7.55
CA ALA A 20 9.21 -5.93 7.55
C ALA A 20 10.73 -5.69 7.68
N GLY A 21 11.52 -6.11 6.70
CA GLY A 21 12.97 -5.88 6.65
C GLY A 21 13.36 -4.49 6.16
N GLY A 22 12.48 -3.87 5.39
CA GLY A 22 12.68 -2.60 4.71
C GLY A 22 12.08 -2.60 3.32
N ALA A 23 12.41 -1.61 2.52
CA ALA A 23 11.91 -1.49 1.16
C ALA A 23 12.94 -0.86 0.21
N TYR A 24 12.81 -1.19 -1.08
CA TYR A 24 13.44 -0.43 -2.18
C TYR A 24 12.42 0.59 -2.68
N TRP A 25 12.76 1.87 -2.59
CA TRP A 25 11.91 2.96 -3.04
C TRP A 25 12.26 3.39 -4.47
N HIS A 26 11.23 3.65 -5.26
CA HIS A 26 11.43 4.39 -6.49
C HIS A 26 12.16 5.71 -6.21
N PRO A 27 13.13 6.16 -7.03
CA PRO A 27 13.97 7.32 -6.73
C PRO A 27 13.20 8.63 -6.53
N LYS A 28 12.01 8.74 -7.11
CA LYS A 28 11.14 9.92 -6.97
C LYS A 28 10.14 9.81 -5.81
N TYR A 29 10.07 8.67 -5.12
CA TYR A 29 9.07 8.47 -4.07
C TYR A 29 9.42 9.23 -2.79
N ASP A 30 8.50 10.08 -2.35
CA ASP A 30 8.53 10.73 -1.04
C ASP A 30 7.17 10.55 -0.37
N PRO A 31 7.08 9.70 0.67
CA PRO A 31 5.81 9.42 1.34
C PRO A 31 5.21 10.65 2.05
N LEU A 32 6.03 11.67 2.33
CA LEU A 32 5.57 12.92 2.95
C LEU A 32 5.08 13.95 1.92
N ASN A 33 5.32 13.69 0.64
CA ASN A 33 4.89 14.58 -0.45
C ASN A 33 4.05 13.82 -1.49
N PRO A 34 2.71 13.77 -1.34
CA PRO A 34 1.83 13.06 -2.27
C PRO A 34 1.93 13.52 -3.74
N MET A 35 2.41 14.73 -4.00
CA MET A 35 2.63 15.22 -5.36
C MET A 35 3.67 14.41 -6.14
N THR A 36 4.55 13.68 -5.43
CA THR A 36 5.56 12.83 -6.06
C THR A 36 5.00 11.51 -6.58
N PHE A 37 3.81 11.11 -6.15
CA PHE A 37 3.26 9.79 -6.46
C PHE A 37 2.96 9.61 -7.94
N GLU A 38 2.59 10.68 -8.64
CA GLU A 38 2.33 10.66 -10.10
C GLU A 38 3.55 10.23 -10.93
N ASP A 39 4.76 10.50 -10.42
CA ASP A 39 6.03 10.20 -11.10
C ASP A 39 6.79 9.05 -10.44
N ALA A 40 6.35 8.58 -9.28
CA ALA A 40 7.08 7.62 -8.45
C ALA A 40 6.67 6.17 -8.74
N HIS A 41 6.73 5.78 -10.00
CA HIS A 41 6.40 4.42 -10.43
C HIS A 41 7.22 3.99 -11.63
N SER A 42 7.66 2.77 -11.66
CA SER A 42 8.28 2.09 -12.81
C SER A 42 8.35 0.58 -12.54
N VAL A 43 8.71 -0.17 -13.59
CA VAL A 43 9.02 -1.59 -13.44
C VAL A 43 10.29 -1.71 -12.59
N PRO A 44 10.25 -2.49 -11.49
CA PRO A 44 11.44 -2.67 -10.65
C PRO A 44 12.61 -3.28 -11.42
N PRO A 45 13.87 -2.91 -11.09
CA PRO A 45 15.05 -3.57 -11.66
C PRO A 45 15.02 -5.10 -11.50
N VAL A 46 15.64 -5.80 -12.44
CA VAL A 46 15.62 -7.28 -12.48
C VAL A 46 16.07 -7.92 -11.15
N ALA A 47 17.08 -7.36 -10.50
CA ALA A 47 17.56 -7.89 -9.22
C ALA A 47 16.50 -7.79 -8.11
N ILE A 48 15.70 -6.72 -8.09
CA ILE A 48 14.59 -6.56 -7.15
C ILE A 48 13.43 -7.48 -7.56
N GLN A 49 13.12 -7.55 -8.85
CA GLN A 49 12.06 -8.43 -9.36
C GLN A 49 12.35 -9.91 -9.02
N THR A 50 13.61 -10.32 -9.04
CA THR A 50 14.01 -11.68 -8.62
C THR A 50 13.61 -11.98 -7.17
N LEU A 51 13.76 -11.02 -6.25
CA LEU A 51 13.29 -11.18 -4.87
C LEU A 51 11.77 -11.36 -4.80
N VAL A 52 11.03 -10.65 -5.64
CA VAL A 52 9.57 -10.79 -5.74
C VAL A 52 9.19 -12.18 -6.25
N ASP A 53 9.85 -12.66 -7.29
CA ASP A 53 9.60 -13.99 -7.88
C ASP A 53 9.93 -15.12 -6.88
N GLU A 54 10.94 -14.91 -6.04
CA GLU A 54 11.31 -15.82 -4.95
C GLU A 54 10.42 -15.71 -3.70
N LYS A 55 9.41 -14.85 -3.71
CA LYS A 55 8.52 -14.57 -2.56
C LYS A 55 9.23 -14.02 -1.32
N LYS A 56 10.38 -13.38 -1.51
CA LYS A 56 11.16 -12.68 -0.47
C LYS A 56 10.85 -11.20 -0.38
N ALA A 57 10.09 -10.69 -1.32
CA ALA A 57 9.65 -9.30 -1.39
C ALA A 57 8.30 -9.21 -2.10
N PHE A 58 7.61 -8.09 -1.94
CA PHE A 58 6.39 -7.79 -2.69
C PHE A 58 6.32 -6.33 -3.11
N PRO A 59 5.83 -6.04 -4.32
CA PRO A 59 5.68 -4.68 -4.81
C PRO A 59 4.40 -4.03 -4.29
N VAL A 60 4.45 -2.71 -4.13
CA VAL A 60 3.30 -1.86 -3.82
C VAL A 60 3.27 -0.69 -4.78
N LEU A 61 2.11 -0.41 -5.35
CA LEU A 61 1.86 0.74 -6.20
C LEU A 61 1.05 1.78 -5.43
N VAL A 62 1.55 3.01 -5.36
CA VAL A 62 0.94 4.10 -4.59
C VAL A 62 0.39 5.17 -5.53
N SER A 63 -0.82 5.61 -5.29
CA SER A 63 -1.47 6.70 -6.02
C SER A 63 -2.34 7.54 -5.10
N GLN A 64 -2.57 8.79 -5.48
CA GLN A 64 -3.63 9.58 -4.90
C GLN A 64 -4.98 9.17 -5.51
N ALA A 65 -6.01 9.19 -4.69
CA ALA A 65 -7.39 8.99 -5.13
C ALA A 65 -8.34 9.85 -4.30
N SER A 66 -9.58 9.93 -4.73
CA SER A 66 -10.68 10.48 -3.95
C SER A 66 -11.76 9.42 -3.83
N ILE A 67 -12.33 9.29 -2.65
CA ILE A 67 -13.48 8.44 -2.41
C ILE A 67 -14.71 9.28 -2.05
N TYR A 68 -15.89 8.73 -2.32
CA TYR A 68 -17.16 9.43 -2.13
C TYR A 68 -18.10 8.62 -1.22
N PRO A 69 -17.75 8.45 0.07
CA PRO A 69 -18.63 7.76 1.01
C PRO A 69 -19.82 8.64 1.37
N GLY A 70 -21.04 8.14 1.11
CA GLY A 70 -22.28 8.89 1.41
C GLY A 70 -22.36 10.25 0.71
N GLY A 71 -21.77 10.40 -0.47
CA GLY A 71 -21.76 11.64 -1.25
C GLY A 71 -20.76 12.71 -0.79
N ARG A 72 -19.96 12.44 0.23
CA ARG A 72 -18.87 13.32 0.66
C ARG A 72 -17.59 13.00 -0.07
N ILE A 73 -16.83 14.03 -0.44
CA ILE A 73 -15.48 13.85 -1.01
C ILE A 73 -14.46 13.65 0.11
N MET A 74 -13.65 12.58 0.01
CA MET A 74 -12.55 12.33 0.91
C MET A 74 -11.29 12.01 0.10
N PRO A 75 -10.24 12.85 0.20
CA PRO A 75 -8.93 12.50 -0.36
C PRO A 75 -8.37 11.26 0.35
N THR A 76 -7.75 10.37 -0.41
CA THR A 76 -7.12 9.16 0.13
C THR A 76 -5.86 8.81 -0.63
N ILE A 77 -5.01 8.02 -0.01
CA ILE A 77 -3.91 7.34 -0.67
C ILE A 77 -4.37 5.92 -0.99
N MET A 78 -4.34 5.57 -2.27
CA MET A 78 -4.67 4.24 -2.75
C MET A 78 -3.39 3.44 -2.95
N LYS A 79 -3.32 2.27 -2.33
CA LYS A 79 -2.20 1.34 -2.44
C LYS A 79 -2.66 0.03 -3.04
N GLY A 80 -2.01 -0.35 -4.15
CA GLY A 80 -2.13 -1.69 -4.71
C GLY A 80 -1.15 -2.64 -4.04
N ILE A 81 -1.63 -3.74 -3.48
CA ILE A 81 -0.82 -4.72 -2.76
C ILE A 81 -1.18 -6.13 -3.22
N PRO A 82 -0.19 -7.05 -3.35
CA PRO A 82 -0.50 -8.43 -3.68
C PRO A 82 -1.33 -9.09 -2.59
N PRO A 83 -2.52 -9.66 -2.92
CA PRO A 83 -3.33 -10.36 -1.92
C PRO A 83 -2.63 -11.58 -1.29
N ASP A 84 -1.70 -12.20 -2.01
CA ASP A 84 -0.97 -13.41 -1.60
C ASP A 84 0.32 -13.13 -0.82
N GLN A 85 0.62 -11.87 -0.49
CA GLN A 85 1.79 -11.57 0.33
C GLN A 85 1.60 -12.09 1.76
N ASN A 86 2.67 -12.57 2.37
CA ASN A 86 2.70 -13.06 3.75
C ASN A 86 3.93 -12.54 4.52
N ILE A 87 4.54 -11.48 4.03
CA ILE A 87 5.76 -10.88 4.59
C ILE A 87 5.41 -9.92 5.73
N VAL A 88 4.39 -9.09 5.54
CA VAL A 88 3.85 -8.21 6.59
C VAL A 88 2.55 -8.78 7.15
N ASN A 89 2.28 -8.48 8.41
CA ASN A 89 1.09 -8.93 9.11
C ASN A 89 -0.11 -8.01 8.81
N MET A 90 -0.51 -8.00 7.54
CA MET A 90 -1.69 -7.29 7.05
C MET A 90 -2.62 -8.31 6.38
N PRO A 91 -3.94 -8.28 6.63
CA PRO A 91 -4.89 -9.26 6.12
C PRO A 91 -5.21 -9.04 4.63
N THR A 92 -4.18 -9.03 3.78
CA THR A 92 -4.32 -8.81 2.33
C THR A 92 -5.03 -9.95 1.63
N ASP A 93 -5.04 -11.14 2.22
CA ASP A 93 -5.78 -12.31 1.75
C ASP A 93 -7.29 -12.07 1.72
N ALA A 94 -7.82 -11.13 2.51
CA ALA A 94 -9.20 -10.69 2.43
C ALA A 94 -9.58 -10.06 1.08
N LEU A 95 -8.60 -9.68 0.27
CA LEU A 95 -8.79 -9.14 -1.09
C LEU A 95 -9.03 -10.23 -2.15
N PHE A 96 -8.88 -11.52 -1.81
CA PHE A 96 -9.16 -12.63 -2.72
C PHE A 96 -10.67 -12.96 -2.84
N GLY A 97 -11.05 -13.59 -3.94
CA GLY A 97 -12.34 -14.26 -4.09
C GLY A 97 -13.52 -13.31 -4.34
N HIS A 98 -13.27 -12.14 -4.88
CA HIS A 98 -14.29 -11.11 -5.13
C HIS A 98 -14.44 -10.80 -6.64
N GLU A 99 -14.64 -11.83 -7.45
CA GLU A 99 -14.77 -11.68 -8.91
C GLU A 99 -16.02 -10.88 -9.33
N ASP A 100 -17.03 -10.85 -8.47
CA ASP A 100 -18.27 -10.09 -8.66
C ASP A 100 -18.18 -8.63 -8.21
N ILE A 101 -17.08 -8.22 -7.57
CA ILE A 101 -16.84 -6.86 -7.10
C ILE A 101 -15.86 -6.15 -8.05
N ALA A 102 -16.21 -4.94 -8.51
CA ALA A 102 -15.37 -4.18 -9.42
C ALA A 102 -13.99 -3.87 -8.79
N ILE A 103 -14.00 -3.31 -7.57
CA ILE A 103 -12.77 -3.02 -6.82
C ILE A 103 -12.98 -3.47 -5.37
N PRO A 104 -12.43 -4.63 -4.95
CA PRO A 104 -12.43 -5.00 -3.54
C PRO A 104 -11.47 -4.10 -2.75
N VAL A 105 -11.92 -3.61 -1.60
CA VAL A 105 -11.18 -2.61 -0.81
C VAL A 105 -11.01 -3.09 0.62
N LEU A 106 -9.77 -3.03 1.10
CA LEU A 106 -9.40 -3.21 2.49
C LEU A 106 -9.14 -1.82 3.09
N ILE A 107 -9.74 -1.53 4.22
CA ILE A 107 -9.53 -0.28 4.96
C ILE A 107 -9.19 -0.56 6.41
N GLY A 108 -8.56 0.42 7.06
CA GLY A 108 -8.33 0.39 8.50
C GLY A 108 -9.55 0.86 9.28
N LYS A 109 -9.60 0.52 10.55
CA LYS A 109 -10.67 0.88 11.50
C LYS A 109 -10.85 2.40 11.62
N GLY A 110 -9.76 3.17 11.62
CA GLY A 110 -9.82 4.63 11.64
C GLY A 110 -10.47 5.20 10.38
N MET A 111 -10.11 4.68 9.21
CA MET A 111 -10.71 5.06 7.93
C MET A 111 -12.20 4.68 7.88
N ALA A 112 -12.58 3.51 8.37
CA ALA A 112 -13.96 3.08 8.47
C ALA A 112 -14.79 4.02 9.34
N SER A 113 -14.25 4.43 10.49
CA SER A 113 -14.90 5.37 11.42
C SER A 113 -15.10 6.74 10.81
N GLU A 114 -14.07 7.28 10.15
CA GLU A 114 -14.11 8.61 9.53
C GLU A 114 -15.05 8.66 8.32
N SER A 115 -15.01 7.64 7.48
CA SER A 115 -15.83 7.52 6.28
C SER A 115 -17.24 7.03 6.56
N LYS A 116 -17.48 6.42 7.72
CA LYS A 116 -18.72 5.71 8.11
C LYS A 116 -19.03 4.52 7.19
N LEU A 117 -17.98 3.90 6.64
CA LEU A 117 -18.09 2.70 5.82
C LEU A 117 -18.03 1.43 6.69
N GLU A 118 -18.86 0.47 6.32
CA GLU A 118 -18.89 -0.86 6.90
C GLU A 118 -18.56 -1.92 5.84
N VAL A 119 -18.25 -3.14 6.25
CA VAL A 119 -18.03 -4.25 5.32
C VAL A 119 -19.30 -4.47 4.49
N GLY A 120 -19.14 -4.53 3.17
CA GLY A 120 -20.23 -4.65 2.20
C GLY A 120 -20.69 -3.31 1.61
N ASP A 121 -20.28 -2.19 2.18
CA ASP A 121 -20.64 -0.88 1.64
C ASP A 121 -19.89 -0.59 0.33
N ALA A 122 -20.63 -0.04 -0.63
CA ALA A 122 -20.12 0.42 -1.91
C ALA A 122 -19.96 1.94 -1.91
N PHE A 123 -18.91 2.41 -2.59
CA PHE A 123 -18.60 3.83 -2.74
C PHE A 123 -17.84 4.07 -4.03
N THR A 124 -17.89 5.28 -4.57
CA THR A 124 -17.12 5.64 -5.76
C THR A 124 -15.68 5.94 -5.41
N ILE A 125 -14.75 5.40 -6.18
CA ILE A 125 -13.33 5.76 -6.17
C ILE A 125 -13.03 6.47 -7.49
N ARG A 126 -12.37 7.64 -7.40
CA ARG A 126 -11.90 8.42 -8.55
C ARG A 126 -10.39 8.55 -8.49
N TRP A 127 -9.72 8.36 -9.61
CA TRP A 127 -8.26 8.44 -9.74
C TRP A 127 -7.83 9.09 -11.04
N LEU A 128 -6.57 9.46 -11.12
CA LEU A 128 -5.88 9.91 -12.32
C LEU A 128 -4.93 8.80 -12.76
N ASP A 129 -5.02 8.37 -14.02
CA ASP A 129 -4.14 7.34 -14.56
C ASP A 129 -2.82 7.92 -15.12
N ALA A 130 -1.92 7.06 -15.61
CA ALA A 130 -0.63 7.46 -16.18
C ALA A 130 -0.76 8.31 -17.46
N ASP A 131 -1.89 8.24 -18.12
CA ASP A 131 -2.19 9.04 -19.31
C ASP A 131 -2.84 10.39 -18.97
N LEU A 132 -2.86 10.76 -17.69
CA LEU A 132 -3.49 11.95 -17.12
C LEU A 132 -5.01 12.02 -17.40
N THR A 133 -5.65 10.86 -17.47
CA THR A 133 -7.09 10.73 -17.60
C THR A 133 -7.73 10.42 -16.26
N TYR A 134 -8.75 11.19 -15.88
CA TYR A 134 -9.58 10.87 -14.73
C TYR A 134 -10.55 9.75 -15.07
N ASP A 135 -10.63 8.77 -14.19
CA ASP A 135 -11.58 7.68 -14.26
C ASP A 135 -12.17 7.42 -12.87
N ALA A 136 -13.26 6.70 -12.82
CA ALA A 136 -13.94 6.34 -11.59
C ALA A 136 -14.63 4.99 -11.72
N ASN A 137 -14.70 4.26 -10.62
CA ASN A 137 -15.45 3.01 -10.53
C ASN A 137 -15.88 2.76 -9.09
N GLU A 138 -16.74 1.76 -8.89
CA GLU A 138 -17.24 1.39 -7.59
C GLU A 138 -16.25 0.51 -6.83
N GLY A 139 -15.92 0.93 -5.61
CA GLY A 139 -15.22 0.10 -4.63
C GLY A 139 -16.21 -0.45 -3.62
N THR A 140 -15.92 -1.64 -3.08
CA THR A 140 -16.69 -2.26 -2.02
C THR A 140 -15.76 -2.68 -0.89
N VAL A 141 -16.08 -2.30 0.33
CA VAL A 141 -15.31 -2.71 1.52
C VAL A 141 -15.50 -4.21 1.74
N VAL A 142 -14.43 -4.97 1.61
CA VAL A 142 -14.45 -6.43 1.84
C VAL A 142 -13.93 -6.82 3.22
N HIS A 143 -13.11 -5.98 3.83
CA HIS A 143 -12.60 -6.18 5.19
C HIS A 143 -12.18 -4.86 5.82
N ILE A 144 -12.33 -4.77 7.14
CA ILE A 144 -11.83 -3.68 7.97
C ILE A 144 -10.76 -4.25 8.90
N MET A 145 -9.52 -3.83 8.71
CA MET A 145 -8.42 -4.28 9.56
C MET A 145 -8.33 -3.45 10.84
N ASP A 146 -8.07 -4.13 11.93
CA ASP A 146 -7.76 -3.53 13.22
C ASP A 146 -6.27 -3.75 13.49
N THR A 147 -5.46 -2.84 13.00
CA THR A 147 -4.03 -2.81 13.30
C THR A 147 -3.79 -1.82 14.44
N GLU A 148 -2.79 -2.04 15.24
CA GLU A 148 -2.36 -1.06 16.24
C GLU A 148 -1.53 0.09 15.61
N ASN A 149 -1.45 0.13 14.28
CA ASN A 149 -0.73 1.12 13.52
C ASN A 149 -1.68 2.20 13.01
N PHE A 150 -1.71 3.35 13.70
CA PHE A 150 -2.56 4.47 13.36
C PHE A 150 -2.33 5.00 11.93
N LYS A 151 -1.10 4.96 11.40
CA LYS A 151 -0.78 5.41 10.04
C LYS A 151 -1.48 4.54 8.98
N LEU A 152 -1.61 3.24 9.22
CA LEU A 152 -2.33 2.33 8.32
C LEU A 152 -3.84 2.45 8.46
N ASP A 153 -4.31 2.81 9.65
CA ASP A 153 -5.74 2.88 9.94
C ASP A 153 -6.41 4.13 9.36
N MET A 154 -5.63 5.16 8.99
CA MET A 154 -6.16 6.46 8.55
C MET A 154 -5.72 6.83 7.13
N GLY A 155 -6.63 7.39 6.36
CA GLY A 155 -6.30 8.04 5.08
C GLY A 155 -5.89 7.13 3.93
N HIS A 156 -5.89 5.81 4.12
CA HIS A 156 -5.48 4.83 3.12
C HIS A 156 -6.62 3.89 2.74
N ILE A 157 -6.62 3.49 1.47
CA ILE A 157 -7.35 2.31 0.98
C ILE A 157 -6.37 1.35 0.31
N TRP A 158 -6.63 0.06 0.46
CA TRP A 158 -5.79 -1.00 -0.07
C TRP A 158 -6.62 -1.83 -1.05
N ILE A 159 -6.10 -2.06 -2.24
CA ILE A 159 -6.75 -2.83 -3.30
C ILE A 159 -5.76 -3.86 -3.86
N PRO A 160 -6.22 -4.89 -4.60
CA PRO A 160 -5.30 -5.82 -5.24
C PRO A 160 -4.34 -5.10 -6.20
N LEU A 161 -3.05 -5.45 -6.15
CA LEU A 161 -2.01 -4.81 -6.98
C LEU A 161 -2.35 -4.85 -8.46
N LYS A 162 -2.77 -6.01 -8.97
CA LYS A 162 -3.13 -6.16 -10.39
C LYS A 162 -4.29 -5.24 -10.80
N LYS A 163 -5.24 -5.05 -9.91
CA LYS A 163 -6.34 -4.11 -10.12
C LYS A 163 -5.84 -2.67 -10.17
N ALA A 164 -4.98 -2.27 -9.22
CA ALA A 164 -4.38 -0.93 -9.21
C ALA A 164 -3.57 -0.65 -10.48
N GLN A 165 -2.75 -1.60 -10.90
CA GLN A 165 -1.95 -1.49 -12.14
C GLN A 165 -2.84 -1.32 -13.38
N ALA A 166 -3.93 -2.05 -13.47
CA ALA A 166 -4.89 -1.91 -14.58
C ALA A 166 -5.62 -0.56 -14.56
N MET A 167 -6.10 -0.13 -13.39
CA MET A 167 -6.81 1.14 -13.21
C MET A 167 -5.92 2.34 -13.57
N LEU A 168 -4.65 2.29 -13.16
CA LEU A 168 -3.69 3.39 -13.33
C LEU A 168 -2.95 3.35 -14.67
N ALA A 169 -3.16 2.34 -15.51
CA ALA A 169 -2.38 2.10 -16.74
C ALA A 169 -0.87 1.98 -16.47
N MET A 170 -0.50 1.30 -15.37
CA MET A 170 0.86 1.12 -14.87
C MET A 170 1.21 -0.37 -14.78
N ASP A 171 1.02 -1.11 -15.86
CA ASP A 171 1.19 -2.57 -15.86
C ASP A 171 2.62 -2.98 -15.48
N GLY A 172 2.74 -3.87 -14.50
CA GLY A 172 4.03 -4.34 -13.99
C GLY A 172 4.82 -3.34 -13.14
N GLU A 173 4.30 -2.14 -12.92
CA GLU A 173 5.00 -1.09 -12.19
C GLU A 173 4.72 -1.11 -10.69
N ALA A 174 5.64 -0.53 -9.93
CA ALA A 174 5.55 -0.36 -8.49
C ALA A 174 6.17 0.96 -8.05
N THR A 175 5.79 1.42 -6.87
CA THR A 175 6.35 2.60 -6.21
C THR A 175 7.46 2.19 -5.24
N TYR A 176 7.24 1.11 -4.50
CA TYR A 176 8.25 0.50 -3.64
C TYR A 176 8.08 -1.02 -3.58
N VAL A 177 9.13 -1.70 -3.18
CA VAL A 177 9.14 -3.15 -3.00
C VAL A 177 9.61 -3.46 -1.59
N THR A 178 8.73 -4.00 -0.76
CA THR A 178 9.02 -4.38 0.62
C THR A 178 9.64 -5.76 0.65
N TYR A 179 10.74 -5.94 1.38
CA TYR A 179 11.44 -7.20 1.50
C TYR A 179 11.37 -7.78 2.92
N GLU A 180 11.44 -9.08 3.01
CA GLU A 180 11.39 -9.83 4.26
C GLU A 180 12.61 -9.57 5.15
N LYS A 181 12.42 -9.67 6.47
CA LYS A 181 13.53 -9.55 7.45
C LYS A 181 14.63 -10.58 7.16
N GLY A 182 15.88 -10.13 7.22
CA GLY A 182 17.04 -10.99 6.99
C GLY A 182 17.42 -11.20 5.53
N VAL A 183 16.69 -10.66 4.57
CA VAL A 183 17.06 -10.69 3.15
C VAL A 183 18.19 -9.69 2.92
N PRO A 184 19.33 -10.14 2.35
CA PRO A 184 20.44 -9.24 2.03
C PRO A 184 20.05 -8.24 0.93
N LEU A 185 20.64 -7.04 0.98
CA LEU A 185 20.51 -6.09 -0.10
C LEU A 185 21.07 -6.64 -1.40
N VAL A 186 20.31 -6.46 -2.49
CA VAL A 186 20.74 -6.93 -3.82
C VAL A 186 21.73 -5.98 -4.46
N GLN A 187 22.62 -6.54 -5.28
CA GLN A 187 23.41 -5.77 -6.23
C GLN A 187 22.57 -5.55 -7.50
N GLY A 188 22.64 -4.35 -8.10
CA GLY A 188 21.91 -4.07 -9.32
C GLY A 188 20.47 -3.57 -9.08
N ASN A 189 20.26 -2.88 -7.95
CA ASN A 189 19.00 -2.18 -7.64
C ASN A 189 18.76 -0.93 -8.51
N GLY A 190 19.62 -0.66 -9.52
CA GLY A 190 19.52 0.52 -10.38
C GLY A 190 19.59 1.82 -9.56
N ASP A 191 18.67 2.72 -9.85
CA ASP A 191 18.47 3.98 -9.12
C ASP A 191 17.45 3.88 -7.96
N TRP A 192 16.88 2.70 -7.72
CA TRP A 192 15.99 2.47 -6.59
C TRP A 192 16.77 2.51 -5.27
N ILE A 193 16.18 3.14 -4.26
CA ILE A 193 16.87 3.48 -3.01
C ILE A 193 16.49 2.48 -1.91
N PRO A 194 17.44 1.70 -1.38
CA PRO A 194 17.17 0.83 -0.25
C PRO A 194 16.93 1.66 1.03
N ARG A 195 15.84 1.37 1.71
CA ARG A 195 15.46 1.93 3.01
C ARG A 195 15.29 0.79 3.98
N ASP A 196 16.20 0.64 4.93
CA ASP A 196 16.07 -0.40 5.95
C ASP A 196 14.96 -0.07 6.97
N SER A 197 14.60 -1.06 7.77
CA SER A 197 13.55 -0.91 8.76
C SER A 197 13.86 0.15 9.82
N ASN A 198 15.13 0.36 10.17
CA ASN A 198 15.51 1.38 11.14
C ASN A 198 15.29 2.79 10.59
N TYR A 199 15.56 3.00 9.31
CA TYR A 199 15.27 4.26 8.64
C TYR A 199 13.78 4.54 8.61
N LEU A 200 12.98 3.55 8.19
CA LEU A 200 11.52 3.69 7.97
C LEU A 200 10.71 3.88 9.28
N VAL A 201 11.25 3.45 10.41
CA VAL A 201 10.59 3.59 11.73
C VAL A 201 10.88 4.96 12.37
N GLN A 202 11.85 5.72 11.88
CA GLN A 202 12.22 7.03 12.45
C GLN A 202 11.33 8.19 11.96
N ASP A 203 10.60 8.00 10.85
CA ASP A 203 9.68 8.96 10.25
C ASP A 203 8.22 8.63 10.64
#